data_c46976b757add7090a4d8badca03d10c
#
_entry.id   c46976b757add7090a4d8badca03d10c
#
_cell.length_a   1.000
_cell.length_b   1.000
_cell.length_c   1.000
_cell.angle_alpha   90.00
_cell.angle_beta   90.00
_cell.angle_gamma   90.00
#
_symmetry.space_group_name_H-M   'P 1'
#
loop_
_entity.id
_entity.type
_entity.pdbx_description
1 polymer ?
#
loop_
_entity_poly.entity_id
_entity_poly.type
_entity_poly.pdbx_seq_one_letter_code
_entity_poly.pdbx_strand_id
1 'polypeptide(L)'
;MKICIFGAGAIGGYMGVKLAQVGTDVSLVARGPHLEAMKKNGLRLIERESDVTVPVTASENPKDLGFQDYLIITLKAHSVPSIIEKVRPLVNEKTTIVSLSLIHI
;
A
#
# COMPACT_ATOMS: atom_id res chain seq x y z
N MET A 1 -6.78 9.12 -9.99
CA MET A 1 -6.50 9.22 -8.55
C MET A 1 -5.40 8.25 -8.19
N LYS A 2 -4.41 8.75 -7.48
CA LYS A 2 -3.27 7.92 -7.06
C LYS A 2 -3.38 7.61 -5.57
N ILE A 3 -3.39 6.32 -5.24
CA ILE A 3 -3.49 5.85 -3.86
C ILE A 3 -2.29 4.95 -3.58
N CYS A 4 -1.56 5.25 -2.51
CA CYS A 4 -0.46 4.42 -2.07
C CYS A 4 -0.81 3.74 -0.75
N ILE A 5 -0.53 2.44 -0.67
CA ILE A 5 -0.68 1.68 0.57
C ILE A 5 0.71 1.41 1.12
N PHE A 6 0.99 1.93 2.29
CA PHE A 6 2.27 1.73 2.97
C PHE A 6 2.15 0.55 3.92
N GLY A 7 2.69 -0.58 3.50
CA GLY A 7 2.57 -1.84 4.21
C GLY A 7 1.63 -2.80 3.50
N ALA A 8 2.17 -3.91 3.01
CA ALA A 8 1.43 -4.86 2.19
C ALA A 8 1.06 -6.13 2.95
N GLY A 9 0.71 -6.02 4.22
CA GLY A 9 0.20 -7.14 5.00
C GLY A 9 -1.22 -7.53 4.57
N ALA A 10 -1.90 -8.33 5.39
CA ALA A 10 -3.23 -8.83 5.03
C ALA A 10 -4.23 -7.71 4.70
N ILE A 11 -4.28 -6.68 5.53
CA ILE A 11 -5.22 -5.56 5.32
C ILE A 11 -4.81 -4.73 4.11
N GLY A 12 -3.51 -4.42 3.97
CA GLY A 12 -3.00 -3.65 2.84
C GLY A 12 -3.22 -4.38 1.52
N GLY A 13 -2.99 -5.69 1.51
CA GLY A 13 -3.22 -6.51 0.32
C GLY A 13 -4.68 -6.56 -0.08
N TYR A 14 -5.58 -6.73 0.89
CA TYR A 14 -7.01 -6.72 0.64
C TYR A 14 -7.46 -5.41 0.00
N MET A 15 -7.07 -4.28 0.61
CA MET A 15 -7.44 -2.97 0.09
C MET A 15 -6.84 -2.72 -1.29
N GLY A 16 -5.59 -3.13 -1.50
CA GLY A 16 -4.92 -2.95 -2.78
C GLY A 16 -5.65 -3.64 -3.91
N VAL A 17 -6.06 -4.89 -3.72
CA VAL A 17 -6.81 -5.63 -4.73
C VAL A 17 -8.16 -4.97 -4.99
N LYS A 18 -8.91 -4.63 -3.95
CA LYS A 18 -10.25 -4.03 -4.11
C LYS A 18 -10.19 -2.69 -4.83
N LEU A 19 -9.21 -1.84 -4.50
CA LEU A 19 -9.04 -0.56 -5.17
C LEU A 19 -8.62 -0.73 -6.63
N ALA A 20 -7.72 -1.67 -6.90
CA ALA A 20 -7.28 -1.92 -8.27
C ALA A 20 -8.42 -2.46 -9.14
N GLN A 21 -9.31 -3.25 -8.57
CA GLN A 21 -10.45 -3.79 -9.29
C GLN A 21 -11.44 -2.72 -9.75
N VAL A 22 -11.50 -1.60 -9.06
CA VAL A 22 -12.38 -0.49 -9.45
C VAL A 22 -11.65 0.56 -10.30
N GLY A 23 -10.47 0.25 -10.79
CA GLY A 23 -9.76 1.11 -11.72
C GLY A 23 -8.91 2.19 -11.09
N THR A 24 -8.65 2.11 -9.80
CA THR A 24 -7.80 3.07 -9.10
C THR A 24 -6.31 2.78 -9.37
N ASP A 25 -5.52 3.83 -9.51
CA ASP A 25 -4.07 3.70 -9.66
C ASP A 25 -3.45 3.44 -8.28
N VAL A 26 -3.23 2.17 -7.97
CA VAL A 26 -2.75 1.72 -6.66
C VAL A 26 -1.27 1.41 -6.70
N SER A 27 -0.55 1.96 -5.73
CA SER A 27 0.85 1.62 -5.49
C SER A 27 1.00 1.05 -4.09
N LEU A 28 1.97 0.17 -3.89
CA LEU A 28 2.25 -0.40 -2.58
C LEU A 28 3.73 -0.24 -2.24
N VAL A 29 4.00 0.11 -0.99
CA VAL A 29 5.36 0.07 -0.45
C VAL A 29 5.50 -1.23 0.33
N ALA A 30 6.44 -2.06 -0.10
CA ALA A 30 6.70 -3.36 0.48
C ALA A 30 8.18 -3.69 0.35
N ARG A 31 8.62 -4.79 0.93
CA ARG A 31 10.02 -5.21 0.84
C ARG A 31 10.15 -6.73 0.92
N GLY A 32 11.36 -7.21 0.59
CA GLY A 32 11.71 -8.62 0.68
C GLY A 32 10.99 -9.50 -0.33
N PRO A 33 10.83 -10.80 -0.04
CA PRO A 33 10.19 -11.72 -0.97
C PRO A 33 8.78 -11.33 -1.36
N HIS A 34 8.04 -10.68 -0.48
CA HIS A 34 6.69 -10.21 -0.78
C HIS A 34 6.68 -9.18 -1.90
N LEU A 35 7.63 -8.24 -1.86
CA LEU A 35 7.79 -7.25 -2.92
C LEU A 35 8.11 -7.91 -4.25
N GLU A 36 9.05 -8.83 -4.25
CA GLU A 36 9.46 -9.52 -5.47
C GLU A 36 8.29 -10.30 -6.08
N ALA A 37 7.49 -10.95 -5.25
CA ALA A 37 6.32 -11.68 -5.72
C ALA A 37 5.30 -10.75 -6.36
N MET A 38 5.05 -9.58 -5.77
CA MET A 38 4.12 -8.61 -6.32
C MET A 38 4.59 -8.02 -7.64
N LYS A 39 5.89 -7.75 -7.78
CA LYS A 39 6.44 -7.24 -9.02
C LYS A 39 6.34 -8.24 -10.14
N LYS A 40 6.53 -9.52 -9.83
CA LYS A 40 6.54 -10.57 -10.83
C LYS A 40 5.14 -11.04 -11.21
N ASN A 41 4.27 -11.20 -10.22
CA ASN A 41 2.99 -11.88 -10.40
C ASN A 41 1.77 -10.99 -10.17
N GLY A 42 1.95 -9.79 -9.64
CA GLY A 42 0.85 -8.95 -9.20
C GLY A 42 0.43 -9.23 -7.77
N LEU A 43 -0.59 -8.55 -7.32
CA LEU A 43 -1.12 -8.68 -5.97
C LEU A 43 -2.30 -9.65 -5.99
N ARG A 44 -2.22 -10.69 -5.18
CA ARG A 44 -3.19 -11.77 -5.15
C ARG A 44 -4.04 -11.72 -3.89
N LEU A 45 -5.33 -11.87 -4.06
CA LEU A 45 -6.29 -12.00 -2.96
C LEU A 45 -7.08 -13.28 -3.13
N ILE A 46 -7.00 -14.15 -2.13
CA ILE A 46 -7.77 -15.38 -2.09
C ILE A 46 -8.86 -15.20 -1.05
N GLU A 47 -10.10 -15.25 -1.50
CA GLU A 47 -11.28 -15.25 -0.64
C GLU A 47 -12.00 -16.58 -0.79
N ARG A 48 -13.04 -16.78 0.00
CA ARG A 48 -13.74 -18.07 0.09
C ARG A 48 -14.12 -18.69 -1.26
N GLU A 49 -14.56 -17.86 -2.20
CA GLU A 49 -15.00 -18.33 -3.52
C GLU A 49 -14.30 -17.62 -4.66
N SER A 50 -13.23 -16.86 -4.37
CA SER A 50 -12.52 -16.15 -5.41
C SER A 50 -11.02 -16.15 -5.16
N ASP A 51 -10.29 -16.13 -6.27
CA ASP A 51 -8.84 -16.00 -6.29
C ASP A 51 -8.54 -14.98 -7.36
N VAL A 52 -8.20 -13.78 -6.95
CA VAL A 52 -8.01 -12.64 -7.85
C VAL A 52 -6.58 -12.16 -7.77
N THR A 53 -5.97 -11.94 -8.93
CA THR A 53 -4.64 -11.32 -9.02
C THR A 53 -4.75 -10.07 -9.88
N VAL A 54 -4.24 -8.96 -9.37
CA VAL A 54 -4.26 -7.68 -10.09
C VAL A 54 -2.85 -7.13 -10.23
N PRO A 55 -2.54 -6.49 -11.35
CA PRO A 55 -1.26 -5.79 -11.48
C PRO A 55 -1.24 -4.57 -10.59
N VAL A 56 -0.13 -4.34 -9.90
CA VAL A 56 0.05 -3.16 -9.05
C VAL A 56 1.46 -2.64 -9.23
N THR A 57 1.64 -1.35 -8.97
CA THR A 57 2.97 -0.76 -8.87
C THR A 57 3.45 -0.96 -7.44
N ALA A 58 4.61 -1.56 -7.28
CA ALA A 58 5.16 -1.82 -5.95
C ALA A 58 6.63 -1.45 -5.90
N SER A 59 7.08 -0.90 -4.79
CA SER A 59 8.47 -0.55 -4.59
C SER A 59 8.83 -0.61 -3.12
N GLU A 60 10.08 -0.87 -2.81
CA GLU A 60 10.64 -0.73 -1.48
C GLU A 60 10.90 0.74 -1.15
N ASN A 61 11.18 1.54 -2.17
CA ASN A 61 11.55 2.95 -2.01
C ASN A 61 10.38 3.86 -2.39
N PRO A 62 9.79 4.58 -1.41
CA PRO A 62 8.68 5.49 -1.69
C PRO A 62 8.97 6.54 -2.76
N LYS A 63 10.23 6.94 -2.93
CA LYS A 63 10.61 7.93 -3.95
C LYS A 63 10.25 7.48 -5.37
N ASP A 64 10.19 6.17 -5.59
CA ASP A 64 9.87 5.63 -6.91
C ASP A 64 8.40 5.84 -7.29
N LEU A 65 7.56 6.11 -6.31
CA LEU A 65 6.10 6.17 -6.51
C LEU A 65 5.57 7.60 -6.69
N GLY A 66 6.30 8.60 -6.22
CA GLY A 66 5.91 10.00 -6.32
C GLY A 66 4.76 10.39 -5.41
N PHE A 67 4.27 11.63 -5.57
CA PHE A 67 3.19 12.14 -4.73
C PHE A 67 1.87 11.43 -4.99
N GLN A 68 1.13 11.20 -3.92
CA GLN A 68 -0.14 10.47 -3.95
C GLN A 68 -1.29 11.38 -3.55
N ASP A 69 -2.49 11.05 -3.99
CA ASP A 69 -3.69 11.74 -3.54
C ASP A 69 -4.11 11.24 -2.16
N TYR A 70 -3.99 9.93 -1.94
CA TYR A 70 -4.25 9.30 -0.65
C TYR A 70 -3.07 8.40 -0.28
N LEU A 71 -2.70 8.46 0.97
CA LEU A 71 -1.71 7.56 1.55
C LEU A 71 -2.37 6.78 2.67
N ILE A 72 -2.45 5.47 2.52
CA ILE A 72 -3.04 4.58 3.51
C ILE A 72 -1.92 3.85 4.23
N ILE A 73 -1.81 4.07 5.54
CA ILE A 73 -0.77 3.44 6.36
C ILE A 73 -1.38 2.29 7.13
N THR A 74 -0.89 1.08 6.87
CA THR A 74 -1.37 -0.14 7.50
C THR A 74 -0.37 -0.76 8.47
N LEU A 75 0.68 -0.03 8.81
CA LEU A 75 1.72 -0.51 9.70
C LEU A 75 1.35 -0.30 11.18
N LYS A 76 2.02 -1.04 12.06
CA LYS A 76 1.81 -0.92 13.49
C LYS A 76 2.26 0.44 14.01
N ALA A 77 1.51 0.96 14.99
CA ALA A 77 1.67 2.33 15.49
C ALA A 77 3.05 2.64 16.10
N HIS A 78 3.75 1.66 16.63
CA HIS A 78 5.05 1.92 17.27
C HIS A 78 6.14 2.39 16.30
N SER A 79 5.89 2.29 15.00
CA SER A 79 6.82 2.71 13.97
C SER A 79 6.54 4.12 13.42
N VAL A 80 5.59 4.86 14.00
CA VAL A 80 5.13 6.14 13.45
C VAL A 80 6.24 7.17 13.21
N PRO A 81 7.17 7.43 14.14
CA PRO A 81 8.20 8.45 13.89
C PRO A 81 9.07 8.17 12.67
N SER A 82 9.46 6.91 12.45
CA SER A 82 10.25 6.56 11.29
C SER A 82 9.43 6.52 10.00
N ILE A 83 8.13 6.27 10.10
CA ILE A 83 7.24 6.27 8.95
C ILE A 83 7.11 7.69 8.38
N ILE A 84 7.02 8.71 9.23
CA ILE A 84 6.87 10.09 8.78
C ILE A 84 7.98 10.47 7.81
N GLU A 85 9.22 10.13 8.13
CA GLU A 85 10.34 10.41 7.23
C GLU A 85 10.24 9.61 5.93
N LYS A 86 9.82 8.35 6.00
CA LYS A 86 9.74 7.49 4.84
C LYS A 86 8.65 7.88 3.87
N VAL A 87 7.55 8.46 4.36
CA VAL A 87 6.41 8.80 3.49
C VAL A 87 6.51 10.18 2.87
N ARG A 88 7.48 11.01 3.29
CA ARG A 88 7.62 12.36 2.73
C ARG A 88 7.61 12.40 1.20
N PRO A 89 8.29 11.49 0.48
CA PRO A 89 8.25 11.52 -0.98
C PRO A 89 6.87 11.26 -1.59
N LEU A 90 5.94 10.71 -0.80
CA LEU A 90 4.59 10.37 -1.25
C LEU A 90 3.58 11.48 -0.96
N VAL A 91 3.94 12.45 -0.12
CA VAL A 91 3.00 13.39 0.48
C VAL A 91 3.30 14.82 0.04
N ASN A 92 2.29 15.51 -0.46
CA ASN A 92 2.32 16.94 -0.66
C ASN A 92 1.15 17.57 0.10
N GLU A 93 0.95 18.88 -0.04
CA GLU A 93 -0.09 19.59 0.69
C GLU A 93 -1.52 19.12 0.38
N LYS A 94 -1.69 18.41 -0.73
CA LYS A 94 -3.01 17.92 -1.16
C LYS A 94 -3.24 16.46 -0.80
N THR A 95 -2.26 15.79 -0.21
CA THR A 95 -2.35 14.37 0.12
C THR A 95 -3.17 14.17 1.40
N THR A 96 -4.15 13.28 1.34
CA THR A 96 -4.89 12.83 2.53
C THR A 96 -4.24 11.58 3.07
N ILE A 97 -3.91 11.59 4.37
CA ILE A 97 -3.29 10.45 5.04
C ILE A 97 -4.34 9.72 5.86
N VAL A 98 -4.47 8.42 5.62
CA VAL A 98 -5.38 7.56 6.38
C VAL A 98 -4.55 6.52 7.11
N SER A 99 -4.64 6.50 8.43
CA SER A 99 -3.95 5.49 9.22
C SER A 99 -4.95 4.42 9.66
N LEU A 100 -4.66 3.19 9.29
CA LEU A 100 -5.43 2.03 9.68
C LEU A 100 -4.65 1.20 10.70
N SER A 101 -3.99 1.88 11.64
CA SER A 101 -3.26 1.17 12.66
C SER A 101 -4.23 0.37 13.51
N LEU A 102 -3.97 -0.93 13.59
CA LEU A 102 -4.69 -1.79 14.52
C LEU A 102 -4.15 -1.52 15.90
N ILE A 103 -4.67 -0.49 16.54
CA ILE A 103 -4.36 -0.26 17.93
C ILE A 103 -5.22 -1.20 18.71
N HIS A 104 -4.59 -2.17 19.32
CA HIS A 104 -5.30 -2.99 20.29
C HIS A 104 -5.47 -2.20 21.57
N ILE A 105 -6.65 -1.91 21.80
CA ILE A 105 -7.03 -1.31 23.07
C ILE A 105 -7.33 -2.44 24.02
#